data_ba9a15eed29a70b0ac59dc73b8a39668
#
_entry.id   ba9a15eed29a70b0ac59dc73b8a39668
#
_cell.length_a   1.000
_cell.length_b   1.000
_cell.length_c   1.000
_cell.angle_alpha   90.00
_cell.angle_beta   90.00
_cell.angle_gamma   90.00
#
_symmetry.space_group_name_H-M   'P 1'
#
loop_
_entity.id
_entity.type
_entity.pdbx_description
1 polymer ?
#
loop_
_entity_poly.entity_id
_entity_poly.type
_entity_poly.pdbx_seq_one_letter_code
_entity_poly.pdbx_strand_id
1 'polypeptide(L)'
;MPTINSRALLTALHEAAVQGAAPFARTRDAVSHWWRAHAASIPSTAPSPAPVYLIALGKAAPAMVAGALAGLADLHVPVTGGIVVAAHRAGPSDFHDLPLPDTVAVYQGDHPVPGPRSLEAADAIDDLLRSMEPGGVALVLLSGGTTALCAAPIASLSQAVGDAEEAQALIANLAQTLLESGLAIHEMNAIRRRVLRFGAGRLATALAARGATHIATFAISDVIGDDPSVIGSGPCSPDPLSDAEFLAVLDAHGMRARLQRAMAHVLGIAGAGAPPSVPAASHEAFARVRYSLVARNADAVQALARAAHREGIPRVIVEDIPLEGDAATLGDLFAQRAVHLARTLAPGERALLVAGGEPVVHLRDTIARAMQAGDEDDARIAEAALLPSGDEQLTGKALSPQASSADEPLRGGRMQVFAVAASLALEQAAARGDRHAWRVVLLAAGTDGRDGPTDAAGAIVDAAVPALARRHGRVPERDLLTGHTWFSLDAADALLRTGPTGTNVMDVVAILVSG
;
A
#
# COMPACT_ATOMS: atom_id res chain seq x y z
N MET A 1 5.87 -31.53 -0.30
CA MET A 1 5.48 -30.57 -1.36
C MET A 1 3.97 -30.44 -1.34
N PRO A 2 3.44 -29.21 -1.44
CA PRO A 2 2.01 -29.05 -1.69
C PRO A 2 1.63 -29.91 -2.89
N THR A 3 0.53 -30.60 -2.81
CA THR A 3 0.05 -31.32 -4.00
C THR A 3 -0.15 -30.28 -5.11
N ILE A 4 0.12 -30.65 -6.37
CA ILE A 4 -0.08 -29.75 -7.54
C ILE A 4 -1.46 -29.09 -7.47
N ASN A 5 -2.45 -29.79 -6.96
CA ASN A 5 -3.80 -29.29 -6.77
C ASN A 5 -3.89 -28.16 -5.70
N SER A 6 -3.20 -28.29 -4.54
CA SER A 6 -3.26 -27.27 -3.47
C SER A 6 -2.58 -25.96 -3.87
N ARG A 7 -1.44 -26.01 -4.58
CA ARG A 7 -0.75 -24.83 -5.08
C ARG A 7 -1.61 -24.10 -6.12
N ALA A 8 -2.14 -24.82 -7.12
CA ALA A 8 -3.01 -24.26 -8.15
C ALA A 8 -4.28 -23.62 -7.53
N LEU A 9 -4.88 -24.28 -6.55
CA LEU A 9 -6.05 -23.77 -5.83
C LEU A 9 -5.70 -22.45 -5.11
N LEU A 10 -4.63 -22.40 -4.33
CA LEU A 10 -4.25 -21.20 -3.59
C LEU A 10 -3.85 -20.05 -4.53
N THR A 11 -3.22 -20.35 -5.67
CA THR A 11 -2.97 -19.35 -6.71
C THR A 11 -4.28 -18.77 -7.26
N ALA A 12 -5.26 -19.63 -7.61
CA ALA A 12 -6.56 -19.18 -8.09
C ALA A 12 -7.34 -18.37 -7.03
N LEU A 13 -7.18 -18.71 -5.74
CA LEU A 13 -7.76 -17.93 -4.65
C LEU A 13 -7.12 -16.56 -4.51
N HIS A 14 -5.78 -16.45 -4.70
CA HIS A 14 -5.10 -15.15 -4.74
C HIS A 14 -5.58 -14.31 -5.92
N GLU A 15 -5.70 -14.89 -7.12
CA GLU A 15 -6.25 -14.21 -8.29
C GLU A 15 -7.67 -13.69 -8.02
N ALA A 16 -8.51 -14.49 -7.34
CA ALA A 16 -9.85 -14.06 -6.95
C ALA A 16 -9.83 -12.90 -5.95
N ALA A 17 -8.86 -12.86 -5.02
CA ALA A 17 -8.66 -11.73 -4.11
C ALA A 17 -8.32 -10.45 -4.88
N VAL A 18 -7.35 -10.52 -5.80
CA VAL A 18 -6.94 -9.41 -6.67
C VAL A 18 -8.13 -8.89 -7.50
N GLN A 19 -8.87 -9.79 -8.14
CA GLN A 19 -10.06 -9.43 -8.94
C GLN A 19 -11.17 -8.83 -8.07
N GLY A 20 -11.29 -9.27 -6.81
CA GLY A 20 -12.24 -8.71 -5.85
C GLY A 20 -12.00 -7.24 -5.52
N ALA A 21 -10.77 -6.75 -5.72
CA ALA A 21 -10.35 -5.36 -5.50
C ALA A 21 -9.92 -4.67 -6.81
N ALA A 22 -10.34 -5.17 -7.98
CA ALA A 22 -9.93 -4.67 -9.28
C ALA A 22 -10.33 -3.19 -9.48
N PRO A 23 -9.37 -2.26 -9.68
CA PRO A 23 -9.62 -0.82 -9.69
C PRO A 23 -10.61 -0.39 -10.77
N PHE A 24 -10.49 -0.93 -11.98
CA PHE A 24 -11.37 -0.60 -13.10
C PHE A 24 -12.84 -0.89 -12.79
N ALA A 25 -13.15 -2.15 -12.47
CA ALA A 25 -14.53 -2.59 -12.26
C ALA A 25 -15.17 -1.88 -11.06
N ARG A 26 -14.42 -1.82 -9.94
CA ARG A 26 -14.88 -1.19 -8.71
C ARG A 26 -15.14 0.30 -8.89
N THR A 27 -14.26 1.02 -9.58
CA THR A 27 -14.45 2.46 -9.82
C THR A 27 -15.60 2.71 -10.79
N ARG A 28 -15.72 1.91 -11.87
CA ARG A 28 -16.86 2.01 -12.81
C ARG A 28 -18.19 1.92 -12.08
N ASP A 29 -18.36 0.88 -11.28
CA ASP A 29 -19.61 0.64 -10.56
C ASP A 29 -19.89 1.75 -9.54
N ALA A 30 -18.88 2.18 -8.77
CA ALA A 30 -19.00 3.22 -7.76
C ALA A 30 -19.35 4.58 -8.36
N VAL A 31 -18.69 4.99 -9.45
CA VAL A 31 -18.95 6.26 -10.15
C VAL A 31 -20.36 6.22 -10.77
N SER A 32 -20.74 5.13 -11.44
CA SER A 32 -22.07 4.98 -12.02
C SER A 32 -23.16 5.04 -10.94
N HIS A 33 -22.95 4.39 -9.82
CA HIS A 33 -23.89 4.41 -8.69
C HIS A 33 -24.03 5.82 -8.11
N TRP A 34 -22.88 6.46 -7.80
CA TRP A 34 -22.85 7.80 -7.26
C TRP A 34 -23.55 8.80 -8.16
N TRP A 35 -23.24 8.75 -9.47
CA TRP A 35 -23.83 9.67 -10.44
C TRP A 35 -25.34 9.55 -10.50
N ARG A 36 -25.89 8.33 -10.59
CA ARG A 36 -27.35 8.11 -10.58
C ARG A 36 -28.01 8.62 -9.31
N ALA A 37 -27.36 8.50 -8.16
CA ALA A 37 -27.89 8.96 -6.88
C ALA A 37 -27.90 10.48 -6.74
N HIS A 38 -26.99 11.20 -7.41
CA HIS A 38 -26.77 12.63 -7.20
C HIS A 38 -27.14 13.50 -8.41
N ALA A 39 -27.41 12.92 -9.58
CA ALA A 39 -27.68 13.63 -10.83
C ALA A 39 -28.76 14.74 -10.67
N ALA A 40 -29.81 14.47 -9.90
CA ALA A 40 -30.88 15.45 -9.67
C ALA A 40 -30.45 16.66 -8.81
N SER A 41 -29.36 16.55 -8.02
CA SER A 41 -28.85 17.63 -7.19
C SER A 41 -27.73 18.44 -7.85
N ILE A 42 -27.20 17.96 -8.99
CA ILE A 42 -26.17 18.65 -9.75
C ILE A 42 -26.83 19.79 -10.52
N PRO A 43 -26.38 21.06 -10.31
CA PRO A 43 -26.95 22.18 -11.04
C PRO A 43 -26.77 22.01 -12.56
N SER A 44 -27.85 22.06 -13.30
CA SER A 44 -27.79 22.12 -14.76
C SER A 44 -28.26 23.52 -15.18
N THR A 45 -27.35 24.31 -15.73
CA THR A 45 -27.72 25.54 -16.43
C THR A 45 -28.00 25.17 -17.87
N ALA A 46 -29.28 24.92 -18.20
CA ALA A 46 -29.64 24.67 -19.58
C ALA A 46 -29.12 25.78 -20.51
N PRO A 47 -28.52 25.47 -21.67
CA PRO A 47 -28.55 24.20 -22.37
C PRO A 47 -27.35 23.27 -22.11
N SER A 48 -26.38 23.61 -21.24
CA SER A 48 -25.15 22.84 -21.06
C SER A 48 -25.20 21.99 -19.79
N PRO A 49 -24.75 20.70 -19.84
CA PRO A 49 -24.56 19.90 -18.64
C PRO A 49 -23.50 20.54 -17.71
N ALA A 50 -23.58 20.26 -16.41
CA ALA A 50 -22.56 20.70 -15.45
C ALA A 50 -21.16 20.17 -15.87
N PRO A 51 -20.11 20.99 -15.84
CA PRO A 51 -18.77 20.55 -16.16
C PRO A 51 -18.26 19.49 -15.17
N VAL A 52 -17.57 18.46 -15.69
CA VAL A 52 -17.04 17.35 -14.88
C VAL A 52 -15.52 17.37 -14.98
N TYR A 53 -14.87 17.48 -13.83
CA TYR A 53 -13.42 17.49 -13.70
C TYR A 53 -12.94 16.24 -12.97
N LEU A 54 -11.84 15.63 -13.47
CA LEU A 54 -11.30 14.40 -12.95
C LEU A 54 -9.88 14.63 -12.45
N ILE A 55 -9.59 14.27 -11.19
CA ILE A 55 -8.26 14.28 -10.59
C ILE A 55 -7.98 12.88 -10.06
N ALA A 56 -7.02 12.18 -10.63
CA ALA A 56 -6.69 10.81 -10.25
C ALA A 56 -5.23 10.71 -9.81
N LEU A 57 -5.00 10.22 -8.59
CA LEU A 57 -3.69 10.18 -7.94
C LEU A 57 -3.41 8.79 -7.40
N GLY A 58 -2.24 8.22 -7.73
CA GLY A 58 -1.79 6.96 -7.13
C GLY A 58 -1.40 5.89 -8.16
N LYS A 59 -0.93 4.75 -7.65
CA LYS A 59 -0.46 3.63 -8.47
C LYS A 59 -1.57 3.01 -9.33
N ALA A 60 -2.82 3.00 -8.84
CA ALA A 60 -3.97 2.49 -9.56
C ALA A 60 -4.74 3.58 -10.33
N ALA A 61 -4.27 4.84 -10.34
CA ALA A 61 -4.96 5.96 -10.98
C ALA A 61 -5.35 5.70 -12.44
N PRO A 62 -4.50 5.12 -13.33
CA PRO A 62 -4.89 4.85 -14.70
C PRO A 62 -6.10 3.91 -14.82
N ALA A 63 -6.10 2.79 -14.11
CA ALA A 63 -7.20 1.83 -14.14
C ALA A 63 -8.49 2.39 -13.50
N MET A 64 -8.35 3.21 -12.44
CA MET A 64 -9.49 3.92 -11.84
C MET A 64 -10.09 4.93 -12.81
N VAL A 65 -9.27 5.67 -13.57
CA VAL A 65 -9.72 6.62 -14.61
C VAL A 65 -10.47 5.88 -15.70
N ALA A 66 -9.91 4.79 -16.20
CA ALA A 66 -10.58 3.96 -17.20
C ALA A 66 -11.98 3.49 -16.73
N GLY A 67 -12.06 3.04 -15.47
CA GLY A 67 -13.33 2.67 -14.84
C GLY A 67 -14.30 3.85 -14.71
N ALA A 68 -13.82 5.01 -14.25
CA ALA A 68 -14.64 6.21 -14.13
C ALA A 68 -15.19 6.68 -15.48
N LEU A 69 -14.32 6.73 -16.51
CA LEU A 69 -14.72 7.11 -17.88
C LEU A 69 -15.74 6.13 -18.45
N ALA A 70 -15.54 4.82 -18.26
CA ALA A 70 -16.51 3.82 -18.70
C ALA A 70 -17.87 4.00 -18.00
N GLY A 71 -17.87 4.23 -16.69
CA GLY A 71 -19.08 4.46 -15.91
C GLY A 71 -19.84 5.74 -16.29
N LEU A 72 -19.12 6.81 -16.63
CA LEU A 72 -19.69 8.07 -17.10
C LEU A 72 -20.19 7.95 -18.55
N ALA A 73 -19.46 7.23 -19.42
CA ALA A 73 -19.88 6.98 -20.81
C ALA A 73 -21.19 6.23 -20.88
N ASP A 74 -21.40 5.21 -20.04
CA ASP A 74 -22.67 4.48 -19.92
C ASP A 74 -23.86 5.40 -19.55
N LEU A 75 -23.57 6.57 -18.96
CA LEU A 75 -24.55 7.58 -18.54
C LEU A 75 -24.57 8.82 -19.46
N HIS A 76 -23.80 8.79 -20.56
CA HIS A 76 -23.66 9.89 -21.51
C HIS A 76 -23.17 11.21 -20.85
N VAL A 77 -22.30 11.10 -19.85
CA VAL A 77 -21.73 12.23 -19.12
C VAL A 77 -20.31 12.51 -19.64
N PRO A 78 -20.07 13.62 -20.32
CA PRO A 78 -18.74 13.98 -20.81
C PRO A 78 -17.85 14.50 -19.68
N VAL A 79 -16.55 14.22 -19.77
CA VAL A 79 -15.51 14.81 -18.90
C VAL A 79 -15.00 16.07 -19.57
N THR A 80 -15.03 17.19 -18.84
CA THR A 80 -14.61 18.52 -19.31
C THR A 80 -13.10 18.70 -19.27
N GLY A 81 -12.44 18.17 -18.22
CA GLY A 81 -10.98 18.23 -18.06
C GLY A 81 -10.52 17.28 -16.98
N GLY A 82 -9.24 16.93 -16.98
CA GLY A 82 -8.73 16.04 -15.95
C GLY A 82 -7.21 15.91 -15.92
N ILE A 83 -6.73 15.43 -14.78
CA ILE A 83 -5.32 15.11 -14.52
C ILE A 83 -5.24 13.71 -13.95
N VAL A 84 -4.31 12.91 -14.48
CA VAL A 84 -3.94 11.58 -13.98
C VAL A 84 -2.48 11.60 -13.58
N VAL A 85 -2.18 11.25 -12.34
CA VAL A 85 -0.80 11.13 -11.85
C VAL A 85 -0.52 9.68 -11.49
N ALA A 86 0.35 9.04 -12.28
CA ALA A 86 0.73 7.63 -12.16
C ALA A 86 2.16 7.45 -11.66
N ALA A 87 2.50 6.27 -11.13
CA ALA A 87 3.84 5.95 -10.65
C ALA A 87 4.84 5.63 -11.77
N HIS A 88 4.36 5.38 -12.98
CA HIS A 88 5.16 5.10 -14.17
C HIS A 88 4.57 5.82 -15.37
N ARG A 89 5.30 5.83 -16.47
CA ARG A 89 4.77 6.36 -17.74
C ARG A 89 3.65 5.45 -18.22
N ALA A 90 2.42 5.88 -17.95
CA ALA A 90 1.24 5.09 -18.31
C ALA A 90 1.04 5.04 -19.82
N GLY A 91 0.70 3.85 -20.32
CA GLY A 91 0.38 3.56 -21.71
C GLY A 91 -1.08 3.09 -21.88
N PRO A 92 -1.53 2.80 -23.11
CA PRO A 92 -2.91 2.39 -23.38
C PRO A 92 -3.41 1.21 -22.53
N SER A 93 -2.58 0.20 -22.31
CA SER A 93 -2.93 -0.98 -21.50
C SER A 93 -3.24 -0.65 -20.04
N ASP A 94 -2.59 0.39 -19.47
CA ASP A 94 -2.87 0.84 -18.11
C ASP A 94 -4.28 1.43 -17.97
N PHE A 95 -4.85 1.90 -19.09
CA PHE A 95 -6.22 2.41 -19.21
C PHE A 95 -7.17 1.37 -19.80
N HIS A 96 -6.84 0.07 -19.76
CA HIS A 96 -7.65 -1.00 -20.37
C HIS A 96 -7.95 -0.75 -21.86
N ASP A 97 -6.98 -0.17 -22.58
CA ASP A 97 -7.09 0.22 -24.01
C ASP A 97 -8.25 1.16 -24.32
N LEU A 98 -8.84 1.80 -23.32
CA LEU A 98 -9.85 2.84 -23.53
C LEU A 98 -9.17 4.15 -23.91
N PRO A 99 -9.69 4.88 -24.92
CA PRO A 99 -9.16 6.17 -25.30
C PRO A 99 -9.43 7.20 -24.20
N LEU A 100 -8.40 7.96 -23.85
CA LEU A 100 -8.56 9.12 -22.97
C LEU A 100 -9.10 10.31 -23.79
N PRO A 101 -10.00 11.11 -23.22
CA PRO A 101 -10.35 12.41 -23.79
C PRO A 101 -9.12 13.31 -23.93
N ASP A 102 -9.00 14.09 -25.00
CA ASP A 102 -7.90 15.03 -25.22
C ASP A 102 -7.76 16.07 -24.10
N THR A 103 -8.83 16.27 -23.33
CA THR A 103 -8.88 17.17 -22.17
C THR A 103 -8.33 16.55 -20.88
N VAL A 104 -7.91 15.28 -20.90
CA VAL A 104 -7.34 14.57 -19.75
C VAL A 104 -5.84 14.37 -19.95
N ALA A 105 -5.03 15.05 -19.16
CA ALA A 105 -3.58 14.96 -19.21
C ALA A 105 -3.04 13.90 -18.24
N VAL A 106 -1.94 13.23 -18.64
CA VAL A 106 -1.31 12.16 -17.84
C VAL A 106 0.10 12.58 -17.46
N TYR A 107 0.39 12.54 -16.16
CA TYR A 107 1.70 12.86 -15.58
C TYR A 107 2.28 11.61 -14.88
N GLN A 108 3.60 11.57 -14.85
CA GLN A 108 4.33 10.61 -14.03
C GLN A 108 4.86 11.34 -12.80
N GLY A 109 4.48 10.88 -11.60
CA GLY A 109 5.09 11.35 -10.35
C GLY A 109 6.31 10.51 -9.96
N ASP A 110 7.06 10.99 -8.97
CA ASP A 110 8.18 10.25 -8.38
C ASP A 110 7.71 9.42 -7.18
N HIS A 111 8.20 8.18 -7.09
CA HIS A 111 7.82 7.24 -6.03
C HIS A 111 8.93 6.18 -5.84
N PRO A 112 9.32 5.78 -4.63
CA PRO A 112 8.71 6.10 -3.32
C PRO A 112 9.13 7.45 -2.74
N VAL A 113 10.23 8.05 -3.21
CA VAL A 113 10.70 9.35 -2.76
C VAL A 113 10.19 10.42 -3.71
N PRO A 114 9.53 11.49 -3.21
CA PRO A 114 9.06 12.57 -4.06
C PRO A 114 10.21 13.36 -4.67
N GLY A 115 10.02 13.82 -5.89
CA GLY A 115 11.02 14.56 -6.67
C GLY A 115 10.40 15.59 -7.62
N PRO A 116 11.16 16.08 -8.62
CA PRO A 116 10.71 17.13 -9.53
C PRO A 116 9.43 16.82 -10.30
N ARG A 117 9.23 15.54 -10.71
CA ARG A 117 8.01 15.13 -11.41
C ARG A 117 6.78 15.18 -10.51
N SER A 118 6.94 14.97 -9.20
CA SER A 118 5.84 15.10 -8.23
C SER A 118 5.41 16.57 -8.09
N LEU A 119 6.36 17.51 -8.16
CA LEU A 119 6.09 18.95 -8.17
C LEU A 119 5.37 19.36 -9.47
N GLU A 120 5.87 18.91 -10.63
CA GLU A 120 5.24 19.15 -11.94
C GLU A 120 3.79 18.67 -11.97
N ALA A 121 3.52 17.47 -11.44
CA ALA A 121 2.18 16.93 -11.34
C ALA A 121 1.27 17.78 -10.45
N ALA A 122 1.78 18.29 -9.32
CA ALA A 122 1.03 19.17 -8.45
C ALA A 122 0.74 20.54 -9.09
N ASP A 123 1.69 21.10 -9.84
CA ASP A 123 1.51 22.35 -10.57
C ASP A 123 0.46 22.19 -11.68
N ALA A 124 0.43 21.05 -12.37
CA ALA A 124 -0.60 20.74 -13.34
C ALA A 124 -2.00 20.68 -12.71
N ILE A 125 -2.13 20.16 -11.48
CA ILE A 125 -3.41 20.20 -10.76
C ILE A 125 -3.81 21.66 -10.45
N ASP A 126 -2.88 22.52 -10.05
CA ASP A 126 -3.16 23.94 -9.83
C ASP A 126 -3.61 24.63 -11.15
N ASP A 127 -3.04 24.26 -12.30
CA ASP A 127 -3.47 24.76 -13.62
C ASP A 127 -4.89 24.31 -13.95
N LEU A 128 -5.21 23.01 -13.71
CA LEU A 128 -6.57 22.51 -13.87
C LEU A 128 -7.54 23.27 -12.96
N LEU A 129 -7.18 23.45 -11.67
CA LEU A 129 -8.01 24.21 -10.72
C LEU A 129 -8.26 25.65 -11.20
N ARG A 130 -7.25 26.31 -11.78
CA ARG A 130 -7.41 27.68 -12.33
C ARG A 130 -8.35 27.73 -13.53
N SER A 131 -8.39 26.69 -14.35
CA SER A 131 -9.24 26.60 -15.55
C SER A 131 -10.66 26.12 -15.26
N MET A 132 -10.96 25.64 -14.04
CA MET A 132 -12.29 25.13 -13.69
C MET A 132 -13.38 26.19 -13.79
N GLU A 133 -14.47 25.84 -14.44
CA GLU A 133 -15.71 26.63 -14.47
C GLU A 133 -16.53 26.36 -13.18
N PRO A 134 -17.13 27.39 -12.57
CA PRO A 134 -18.01 27.21 -11.41
C PRO A 134 -19.24 26.36 -11.74
N GLY A 135 -19.80 25.70 -10.72
CA GLY A 135 -20.99 24.88 -10.85
C GLY A 135 -20.70 23.41 -11.22
N GLY A 136 -19.42 23.06 -11.39
CA GLY A 136 -19.00 21.72 -11.82
C GLY A 136 -19.01 20.67 -10.71
N VAL A 137 -18.78 19.43 -11.13
CA VAL A 137 -18.55 18.25 -10.29
C VAL A 137 -17.07 17.89 -10.39
N ALA A 138 -16.42 17.68 -9.25
CA ALA A 138 -15.07 17.13 -9.19
C ALA A 138 -15.11 15.64 -8.80
N LEU A 139 -14.55 14.77 -9.63
CA LEU A 139 -14.29 13.36 -9.30
C LEU A 139 -12.84 13.22 -8.90
N VAL A 140 -12.59 12.86 -7.64
CA VAL A 140 -11.24 12.65 -7.10
C VAL A 140 -11.04 11.16 -6.86
N LEU A 141 -10.08 10.57 -7.58
CA LEU A 141 -9.75 9.15 -7.54
C LEU A 141 -8.41 8.97 -6.82
N LEU A 142 -8.40 8.25 -5.71
CA LEU A 142 -7.23 8.10 -4.84
C LEU A 142 -6.83 6.63 -4.71
N SER A 143 -5.53 6.36 -4.73
CA SER A 143 -4.99 5.02 -4.42
C SER A 143 -3.62 5.13 -3.78
N GLY A 144 -3.03 4.01 -3.37
CA GLY A 144 -1.72 3.95 -2.75
C GLY A 144 -0.64 4.69 -3.55
N GLY A 145 0.30 5.33 -2.84
CA GLY A 145 1.38 6.14 -3.42
C GLY A 145 1.04 7.60 -3.70
N THR A 146 -0.23 8.04 -3.60
CA THR A 146 -0.67 9.42 -3.84
C THR A 146 0.22 10.46 -3.16
N THR A 147 0.60 10.22 -1.90
CA THR A 147 1.42 11.14 -1.10
C THR A 147 2.74 11.49 -1.79
N ALA A 148 3.48 10.50 -2.31
CA ALA A 148 4.77 10.73 -2.95
C ALA A 148 4.59 11.26 -4.38
N LEU A 149 3.65 10.69 -5.15
CA LEU A 149 3.44 10.98 -6.56
C LEU A 149 3.03 12.43 -6.85
N CYS A 150 2.38 13.08 -5.89
CA CYS A 150 1.92 14.47 -5.99
C CYS A 150 2.39 15.33 -4.80
N ALA A 151 3.56 14.99 -4.23
CA ALA A 151 4.14 15.72 -3.13
C ALA A 151 4.70 17.06 -3.62
N ALA A 152 4.00 18.12 -3.29
CA ALA A 152 4.48 19.50 -3.46
C ALA A 152 4.36 20.23 -2.13
N PRO A 153 5.27 21.17 -1.84
CA PRO A 153 5.22 21.96 -0.62
C PRO A 153 4.00 22.89 -0.60
N ILE A 154 3.51 23.19 0.60
CA ILE A 154 2.55 24.28 0.80
C ILE A 154 3.16 25.62 0.40
N ALA A 155 2.32 26.59 0.01
CA ALA A 155 2.78 27.88 -0.46
C ALA A 155 3.66 28.65 0.56
N SER A 156 3.33 28.56 1.86
CA SER A 156 4.14 29.20 2.91
C SER A 156 5.55 28.63 3.00
N LEU A 157 5.75 27.34 2.71
CA LEU A 157 7.06 26.71 2.64
C LEU A 157 7.85 27.25 1.43
N SER A 158 7.26 27.21 0.24
CA SER A 158 7.90 27.74 -0.97
C SER A 158 8.27 29.21 -0.82
N GLN A 159 7.42 30.02 -0.19
CA GLN A 159 7.70 31.44 0.07
C GLN A 159 8.83 31.63 1.10
N ALA A 160 8.89 30.81 2.14
CA ALA A 160 9.93 30.93 3.18
C ALA A 160 11.32 30.58 2.65
N VAL A 161 11.40 29.64 1.70
CA VAL A 161 12.64 29.19 1.07
C VAL A 161 13.03 30.08 -0.11
N GLY A 162 12.02 30.64 -0.80
CA GLY A 162 12.22 31.53 -1.96
C GLY A 162 12.54 30.81 -3.27
N ASP A 163 12.71 29.49 -3.24
CA ASP A 163 12.97 28.64 -4.40
C ASP A 163 12.11 27.37 -4.34
N ALA A 164 11.44 27.05 -5.45
CA ALA A 164 10.53 25.90 -5.51
C ALA A 164 11.25 24.56 -5.53
N GLU A 165 12.43 24.48 -6.16
CA GLU A 165 13.23 23.27 -6.21
C GLU A 165 13.84 22.97 -4.84
N GLU A 166 14.33 24.00 -4.14
CA GLU A 166 14.81 23.86 -2.76
C GLU A 166 13.69 23.45 -1.80
N ALA A 167 12.50 24.03 -1.94
CA ALA A 167 11.33 23.62 -1.16
C ALA A 167 10.93 22.16 -1.45
N GLN A 168 11.05 21.70 -2.69
CA GLN A 168 10.80 20.30 -3.06
C GLN A 168 11.87 19.37 -2.46
N ALA A 169 13.13 19.76 -2.49
CA ALA A 169 14.21 19.00 -1.85
C ALA A 169 14.00 18.84 -0.35
N LEU A 170 13.45 19.87 0.33
CA LEU A 170 13.08 19.76 1.75
C LEU A 170 11.98 18.74 1.99
N ILE A 171 10.98 18.61 1.10
CA ILE A 171 9.94 17.57 1.20
C ILE A 171 10.55 16.17 1.04
N ALA A 172 11.49 16.00 0.09
CA ALA A 172 12.20 14.73 -0.09
C ALA A 172 13.04 14.37 1.15
N ASN A 173 13.80 15.32 1.68
CA ASN A 173 14.59 15.14 2.91
C ASN A 173 13.71 14.87 4.13
N LEU A 174 12.54 15.51 4.22
CA LEU A 174 11.57 15.22 5.28
C LEU A 174 11.09 13.77 5.18
N ALA A 175 10.75 13.30 3.99
CA ALA A 175 10.30 11.92 3.78
C ALA A 175 11.35 10.92 4.28
N GLN A 176 12.63 11.14 3.93
CA GLN A 176 13.75 10.33 4.40
C GLN A 176 13.91 10.41 5.92
N THR A 177 13.91 11.62 6.49
CA THR A 177 14.04 11.84 7.95
C THR A 177 12.93 11.11 8.73
N LEU A 178 11.71 11.11 8.21
CA LEU A 178 10.58 10.43 8.84
C LEU A 178 10.73 8.90 8.78
N LEU A 179 11.21 8.35 7.67
CA LEU A 179 11.51 6.90 7.56
C LEU A 179 12.56 6.44 8.59
N GLU A 180 13.56 7.28 8.85
CA GLU A 180 14.65 7.00 9.80
C GLU A 180 14.30 7.34 11.26
N SER A 181 13.14 7.93 11.51
CA SER A 181 12.78 8.48 12.83
C SER A 181 12.34 7.43 13.84
N GLY A 182 11.85 6.28 13.39
CA GLY A 182 11.19 5.28 14.23
C GLY A 182 9.79 5.69 14.70
N LEU A 183 9.21 6.75 14.12
CA LEU A 183 7.81 7.14 14.34
C LEU A 183 6.86 6.07 13.83
N ALA A 184 5.73 5.91 14.48
CA ALA A 184 4.64 5.12 13.94
C ALA A 184 4.09 5.75 12.65
N ILE A 185 3.54 4.93 11.75
CA ILE A 185 3.09 5.40 10.42
C ILE A 185 2.05 6.51 10.52
N HIS A 186 1.14 6.47 11.49
CA HIS A 186 0.12 7.50 11.70
C HIS A 186 0.73 8.85 12.12
N GLU A 187 1.81 8.85 12.90
CA GLU A 187 2.56 10.04 13.31
C GLU A 187 3.34 10.65 12.13
N MET A 188 4.01 9.79 11.35
CA MET A 188 4.67 10.23 10.11
C MET A 188 3.67 10.89 9.14
N ASN A 189 2.50 10.28 8.98
CA ASN A 189 1.45 10.81 8.11
C ASN A 189 0.85 12.12 8.63
N ALA A 190 0.75 12.31 9.97
CA ALA A 190 0.35 13.57 10.56
C ALA A 190 1.29 14.71 10.17
N ILE A 191 2.60 14.46 10.13
CA ILE A 191 3.60 15.45 9.73
C ILE A 191 3.52 15.69 8.21
N ARG A 192 3.52 14.63 7.39
CA ARG A 192 3.48 14.71 5.92
C ARG A 192 2.30 15.54 5.43
N ARG A 193 1.07 15.25 5.87
CA ARG A 193 -0.13 15.92 5.38
C ARG A 193 -0.15 17.42 5.66
N ARG A 194 0.52 17.89 6.73
CA ARG A 194 0.57 19.32 7.06
C ARG A 194 1.49 20.14 6.18
N VAL A 195 2.51 19.53 5.59
CA VAL A 195 3.47 20.23 4.73
C VAL A 195 3.16 20.09 3.24
N LEU A 196 2.22 19.21 2.86
CA LEU A 196 1.86 18.96 1.47
C LEU A 196 0.75 19.89 0.98
N ARG A 197 0.92 20.41 -0.25
CA ARG A 197 0.01 21.36 -0.92
C ARG A 197 -1.43 20.90 -0.92
N PHE A 198 -1.68 19.63 -1.22
CA PHE A 198 -3.04 19.06 -1.29
C PHE A 198 -3.39 18.15 -0.11
N GLY A 199 -2.52 18.00 0.89
CA GLY A 199 -2.82 17.20 2.09
C GLY A 199 -3.83 17.87 3.01
N ALA A 200 -4.36 17.10 3.98
CA ALA A 200 -5.22 17.59 5.07
C ALA A 200 -6.45 18.39 4.57
N GLY A 201 -7.12 17.90 3.53
CA GLY A 201 -8.35 18.52 3.00
C GLY A 201 -8.12 19.72 2.08
N ARG A 202 -6.88 20.13 1.81
CA ARG A 202 -6.60 21.32 1.00
C ARG A 202 -7.04 21.17 -0.45
N LEU A 203 -7.03 19.96 -1.02
CA LEU A 203 -7.59 19.74 -2.36
C LEU A 203 -9.10 20.01 -2.37
N ALA A 204 -9.84 19.50 -1.39
CA ALA A 204 -11.28 19.75 -1.30
C ALA A 204 -11.60 21.24 -1.15
N THR A 205 -10.84 21.97 -0.33
CA THR A 205 -11.03 23.42 -0.17
C THR A 205 -10.68 24.20 -1.44
N ALA A 206 -9.63 23.79 -2.16
CA ALA A 206 -9.27 24.38 -3.44
C ALA A 206 -10.37 24.15 -4.50
N LEU A 207 -10.89 22.94 -4.61
CA LEU A 207 -12.01 22.61 -5.51
C LEU A 207 -13.28 23.41 -5.17
N ALA A 208 -13.63 23.49 -3.90
CA ALA A 208 -14.78 24.26 -3.45
C ALA A 208 -14.62 25.77 -3.72
N ALA A 209 -13.42 26.33 -3.55
CA ALA A 209 -13.09 27.71 -3.87
C ALA A 209 -13.20 28.01 -5.38
N ARG A 210 -13.03 27.00 -6.25
CA ARG A 210 -13.27 27.10 -7.70
C ARG A 210 -14.72 26.85 -8.09
N GLY A 211 -15.61 26.73 -7.12
CA GLY A 211 -17.05 26.61 -7.36
C GLY A 211 -17.54 25.18 -7.63
N ALA A 212 -16.73 24.15 -7.33
CA ALA A 212 -17.23 22.78 -7.38
C ALA A 212 -18.42 22.63 -6.42
N THR A 213 -19.56 22.18 -6.92
CA THR A 213 -20.80 21.98 -6.15
C THR A 213 -20.80 20.62 -5.45
N HIS A 214 -20.18 19.63 -6.09
CA HIS A 214 -20.02 18.28 -5.58
C HIS A 214 -18.56 17.84 -5.75
N ILE A 215 -17.99 17.23 -4.71
CA ILE A 215 -16.67 16.64 -4.70
C ILE A 215 -16.84 15.16 -4.37
N ALA A 216 -16.91 14.32 -5.39
CA ALA A 216 -17.04 12.87 -5.23
C ALA A 216 -15.64 12.25 -5.15
N THR A 217 -15.27 11.77 -3.98
CA THR A 217 -13.97 11.13 -3.75
C THR A 217 -14.14 9.62 -3.70
N PHE A 218 -13.40 8.92 -4.55
CA PHE A 218 -13.37 7.47 -4.64
C PHE A 218 -11.96 6.99 -4.31
N ALA A 219 -11.82 6.16 -3.28
CA ALA A 219 -10.52 5.70 -2.83
C ALA A 219 -10.39 4.17 -2.82
N ILE A 220 -9.23 3.70 -3.24
CA ILE A 220 -8.74 2.35 -2.97
C ILE A 220 -7.81 2.46 -1.77
N SER A 221 -8.14 1.73 -0.69
CA SER A 221 -7.41 1.80 0.57
C SER A 221 -6.33 0.73 0.64
N ASP A 222 -5.10 1.17 0.90
CA ASP A 222 -3.96 0.36 1.31
C ASP A 222 -3.55 0.67 2.77
N VAL A 223 -4.51 1.15 3.58
CA VAL A 223 -4.30 1.58 4.96
C VAL A 223 -5.16 0.74 5.91
N ILE A 224 -4.56 0.23 6.99
CA ILE A 224 -5.32 -0.43 8.07
C ILE A 224 -6.31 0.58 8.68
N GLY A 225 -7.57 0.16 8.81
CA GLY A 225 -8.65 1.01 9.35
C GLY A 225 -9.31 1.92 8.33
N ASP A 226 -8.83 1.96 7.09
CA ASP A 226 -9.48 2.66 5.96
C ASP A 226 -9.77 4.16 6.21
N ASP A 227 -8.96 4.83 7.05
CA ASP A 227 -9.17 6.23 7.43
C ASP A 227 -8.93 7.18 6.25
N PRO A 228 -9.95 7.94 5.79
CA PRO A 228 -9.81 8.89 4.69
C PRO A 228 -8.75 9.97 4.91
N SER A 229 -8.43 10.31 6.16
CA SER A 229 -7.41 11.30 6.49
C SER A 229 -5.98 10.78 6.31
N VAL A 230 -5.81 9.45 6.26
CA VAL A 230 -4.54 8.78 6.06
C VAL A 230 -4.31 8.41 4.59
N ILE A 231 -5.35 7.96 3.89
CA ILE A 231 -5.29 7.60 2.47
C ILE A 231 -4.81 8.80 1.65
N GLY A 232 -3.63 8.65 1.03
CA GLY A 232 -3.02 9.72 0.21
C GLY A 232 -2.75 11.03 0.96
N SER A 233 -2.59 11.00 2.29
CA SER A 233 -2.47 12.19 3.15
C SER A 233 -3.74 13.05 3.22
N GLY A 234 -4.90 12.46 3.00
CA GLY A 234 -6.22 13.07 3.17
C GLY A 234 -6.52 14.28 2.28
N PRO A 235 -6.38 14.21 0.93
CA PRO A 235 -6.58 15.38 0.07
C PRO A 235 -7.98 15.99 0.18
N CYS A 236 -8.99 15.15 0.41
CA CYS A 236 -10.39 15.53 0.54
C CYS A 236 -10.98 15.24 1.93
N SER A 237 -10.14 15.03 2.93
CA SER A 237 -10.56 14.76 4.31
C SER A 237 -9.93 15.78 5.27
N PRO A 238 -10.64 16.29 6.28
CA PRO A 238 -10.07 17.19 7.27
C PRO A 238 -8.95 16.49 8.06
N ASP A 239 -8.00 17.26 8.59
CA ASP A 239 -7.01 16.74 9.55
C ASP A 239 -7.73 16.38 10.86
N PRO A 240 -7.59 15.16 11.37
CA PRO A 240 -8.18 14.78 12.65
C PRO A 240 -7.48 15.41 13.85
N LEU A 241 -6.23 15.90 13.69
CA LEU A 241 -5.46 16.51 14.78
C LEU A 241 -5.63 18.02 14.82
N SER A 242 -5.93 18.55 15.98
CA SER A 242 -5.76 19.97 16.30
C SER A 242 -4.28 20.37 16.23
N ASP A 243 -4.00 21.66 16.19
CA ASP A 243 -2.63 22.17 16.21
C ASP A 243 -1.89 21.79 17.49
N ALA A 244 -2.61 21.77 18.64
CA ALA A 244 -2.02 21.37 19.91
C ALA A 244 -1.63 19.88 19.94
N GLU A 245 -2.50 19.00 19.43
CA GLU A 245 -2.21 17.56 19.33
C GLU A 245 -1.08 17.29 18.35
N PHE A 246 -1.05 18.00 17.20
CA PHE A 246 0.06 17.91 16.26
C PHE A 246 1.41 18.30 16.89
N LEU A 247 1.45 19.41 17.64
CA LEU A 247 2.65 19.84 18.34
C LEU A 247 3.07 18.83 19.41
N ALA A 248 2.10 18.21 20.11
CA ALA A 248 2.38 17.16 21.09
C ALA A 248 3.02 15.92 20.46
N VAL A 249 2.58 15.51 19.26
CA VAL A 249 3.23 14.43 18.49
C VAL A 249 4.69 14.76 18.18
N LEU A 250 4.98 15.99 17.76
CA LEU A 250 6.35 16.42 17.48
C LEU A 250 7.23 16.40 18.76
N ASP A 251 6.68 16.81 19.89
CA ASP A 251 7.41 16.89 21.17
C ASP A 251 7.68 15.50 21.76
N ALA A 252 6.71 14.61 21.72
CA ALA A 252 6.79 13.26 22.29
C ALA A 252 7.99 12.46 21.75
N HIS A 253 8.36 12.68 20.49
CA HIS A 253 9.44 11.98 19.81
C HIS A 253 10.70 12.83 19.59
N GLY A 254 10.78 14.00 20.19
CA GLY A 254 11.91 14.94 20.00
C GLY A 254 12.06 15.39 18.52
N MET A 255 11.01 15.21 17.71
CA MET A 255 11.03 15.54 16.30
C MET A 255 11.14 17.03 16.05
N ARG A 256 10.67 17.85 17.02
CA ARG A 256 10.81 19.29 16.92
C ARG A 256 12.27 19.71 16.73
N ALA A 257 13.19 19.17 17.51
CA ALA A 257 14.62 19.46 17.39
C ALA A 257 15.26 18.86 16.11
N ARG A 258 14.81 17.69 15.67
CA ARG A 258 15.29 17.05 14.43
C ARG A 258 14.79 17.79 13.19
N LEU A 259 13.52 18.16 13.15
CA LEU A 259 12.90 18.93 12.08
C LEU A 259 13.34 20.41 12.08
N GLN A 260 13.71 20.98 13.23
CA GLN A 260 14.25 22.35 13.32
C GLN A 260 15.43 22.58 12.38
N ARG A 261 16.31 21.61 12.23
CA ARG A 261 17.45 21.73 11.32
C ARG A 261 17.07 21.62 9.84
N ALA A 262 16.01 20.88 9.54
CA ALA A 262 15.56 20.62 8.17
C ALA A 262 14.43 21.53 7.72
N MET A 263 13.57 22.01 8.64
CA MET A 263 12.31 22.66 8.31
C MET A 263 11.90 23.76 9.30
N ALA A 264 12.86 24.41 9.96
CA ALA A 264 12.61 25.41 11.01
C ALA A 264 11.60 26.50 10.59
N HIS A 265 11.65 26.90 9.33
CA HIS A 265 10.81 27.97 8.79
C HIS A 265 9.36 27.58 8.57
N VAL A 266 9.04 26.27 8.51
CA VAL A 266 7.77 25.76 8.00
C VAL A 266 6.83 25.25 9.07
N LEU A 267 7.38 24.63 10.10
CA LEU A 267 6.58 23.95 11.11
C LEU A 267 6.32 24.85 12.35
N GLY A 268 6.63 26.14 12.27
CA GLY A 268 6.54 27.03 13.42
C GLY A 268 7.53 26.68 14.54
N ILE A 269 8.57 25.92 14.23
CA ILE A 269 9.48 25.28 15.17
C ILE A 269 10.57 26.25 15.62
N ALA A 270 10.78 27.33 14.89
CA ALA A 270 11.80 28.36 15.18
C ALA A 270 11.27 29.53 16.02
N GLY A 271 10.49 29.27 17.04
CA GLY A 271 10.21 30.24 18.10
C GLY A 271 9.21 31.37 17.81
N ALA A 272 8.64 31.45 16.62
CA ALA A 272 7.72 32.55 16.28
C ALA A 272 6.56 32.18 15.32
N GLY A 273 6.44 30.92 14.88
CA GLY A 273 5.42 30.54 13.90
C GLY A 273 4.41 29.52 14.44
N ALA A 274 3.13 29.73 14.09
CA ALA A 274 2.12 28.70 14.26
C ALA A 274 2.40 27.51 13.32
N PRO A 275 1.99 26.27 13.65
CA PRO A 275 2.08 25.13 12.73
C PRO A 275 1.36 25.47 11.42
N PRO A 276 1.71 24.78 10.29
CA PRO A 276 1.06 25.01 9.02
C PRO A 276 -0.45 24.91 9.17
N SER A 277 -1.18 25.97 8.82
CA SER A 277 -2.63 26.02 8.91
C SER A 277 -3.26 24.92 8.06
N VAL A 278 -4.20 24.19 8.63
CA VAL A 278 -5.04 23.20 7.94
C VAL A 278 -6.49 23.67 7.96
N PRO A 279 -7.31 23.33 6.94
CA PRO A 279 -8.73 23.64 6.96
C PRO A 279 -9.41 23.03 8.19
N ALA A 280 -10.17 23.84 8.93
CA ALA A 280 -10.95 23.34 10.05
C ALA A 280 -11.96 22.28 9.58
N ALA A 281 -12.23 21.27 10.41
CA ALA A 281 -13.20 20.22 10.07
C ALA A 281 -14.61 20.76 9.77
N SER A 282 -14.95 21.95 10.31
CA SER A 282 -16.19 22.67 10.03
C SER A 282 -16.18 23.49 8.74
N HIS A 283 -15.06 23.49 7.97
CA HIS A 283 -14.99 24.25 6.73
C HIS A 283 -16.04 23.78 5.73
N GLU A 284 -16.76 24.72 5.11
CA GLU A 284 -17.92 24.46 4.23
C GLU A 284 -17.62 23.53 3.04
N ALA A 285 -16.37 23.48 2.58
CA ALA A 285 -15.94 22.59 1.51
C ALA A 285 -16.23 21.12 1.82
N PHE A 286 -16.08 20.71 3.09
CA PHE A 286 -16.31 19.31 3.47
C PHE A 286 -17.79 18.90 3.41
N ALA A 287 -18.72 19.84 3.48
CA ALA A 287 -20.13 19.54 3.22
C ALA A 287 -20.41 19.12 1.76
N ARG A 288 -19.54 19.51 0.83
CA ARG A 288 -19.61 19.15 -0.61
C ARG A 288 -18.92 17.82 -0.92
N VAL A 289 -18.11 17.28 0.00
CA VAL A 289 -17.39 16.03 -0.19
C VAL A 289 -18.30 14.83 0.08
N ARG A 290 -18.28 13.87 -0.84
CA ARG A 290 -18.85 12.52 -0.64
C ARG A 290 -17.73 11.51 -0.88
N TYR A 291 -17.28 10.90 0.20
CA TYR A 291 -16.17 9.97 0.20
C TYR A 291 -16.67 8.53 0.13
N SER A 292 -16.13 7.75 -0.80
CA SER A 292 -16.48 6.34 -1.02
C SER A 292 -15.22 5.49 -1.12
N LEU A 293 -15.13 4.46 -0.31
CA LEU A 293 -14.13 3.41 -0.48
C LEU A 293 -14.62 2.45 -1.57
N VAL A 294 -13.89 2.36 -2.68
CA VAL A 294 -14.27 1.53 -3.82
C VAL A 294 -13.63 0.16 -3.79
N ALA A 295 -12.46 0.04 -3.15
CA ALA A 295 -11.84 -1.23 -2.82
C ALA A 295 -10.96 -1.09 -1.56
N ARG A 296 -10.91 -2.16 -0.77
CA ARG A 296 -10.13 -2.28 0.45
C ARG A 296 -9.76 -3.74 0.70
N ASN A 297 -8.90 -3.99 1.67
CA ASN A 297 -8.45 -5.34 2.00
C ASN A 297 -9.61 -6.34 2.25
N ALA A 298 -10.63 -5.91 2.97
CA ALA A 298 -11.81 -6.75 3.24
C ALA A 298 -12.51 -7.22 1.95
N ASP A 299 -12.49 -6.45 0.86
CA ASP A 299 -13.08 -6.86 -0.42
C ASP A 299 -12.28 -8.00 -1.06
N ALA A 300 -10.94 -7.94 -0.98
CA ALA A 300 -10.04 -9.00 -1.45
C ALA A 300 -10.23 -10.29 -0.62
N VAL A 301 -10.22 -10.17 0.71
CA VAL A 301 -10.44 -11.29 1.64
C VAL A 301 -11.79 -11.96 1.39
N GLN A 302 -12.86 -11.18 1.24
CA GLN A 302 -14.19 -11.73 0.97
C GLN A 302 -14.30 -12.36 -0.41
N ALA A 303 -13.64 -11.81 -1.43
CA ALA A 303 -13.62 -12.39 -2.77
C ALA A 303 -12.90 -13.75 -2.77
N LEU A 304 -11.76 -13.85 -2.06
CA LEU A 304 -11.04 -15.08 -1.82
C LEU A 304 -11.92 -16.10 -1.10
N ALA A 305 -12.60 -15.72 -0.01
CA ALA A 305 -13.49 -16.59 0.75
C ALA A 305 -14.65 -17.12 -0.12
N ARG A 306 -15.28 -16.25 -0.92
CA ARG A 306 -16.32 -16.67 -1.88
C ARG A 306 -15.79 -17.62 -2.96
N ALA A 307 -14.56 -17.40 -3.43
CA ALA A 307 -13.93 -18.31 -4.38
C ALA A 307 -13.67 -19.69 -3.75
N ALA A 308 -13.19 -19.73 -2.52
CA ALA A 308 -12.98 -20.98 -1.80
C ALA A 308 -14.27 -21.81 -1.65
N HIS A 309 -15.40 -21.17 -1.35
CA HIS A 309 -16.70 -21.86 -1.33
C HIS A 309 -17.08 -22.44 -2.71
N ARG A 310 -16.83 -21.68 -3.81
CA ARG A 310 -17.06 -22.20 -5.18
C ARG A 310 -16.19 -23.41 -5.53
N GLU A 311 -14.96 -23.44 -4.99
CA GLU A 311 -14.02 -24.57 -5.12
C GLU A 311 -14.35 -25.75 -4.17
N GLY A 312 -15.51 -25.70 -3.51
CA GLY A 312 -15.99 -26.80 -2.66
C GLY A 312 -15.27 -26.91 -1.32
N ILE A 313 -14.76 -25.80 -0.77
CA ILE A 313 -14.27 -25.76 0.62
C ILE A 313 -15.45 -25.33 1.52
N PRO A 314 -16.03 -26.23 2.31
CA PRO A 314 -17.25 -25.92 3.05
C PRO A 314 -17.01 -25.04 4.27
N ARG A 315 -15.81 -25.15 4.87
CA ARG A 315 -15.43 -24.42 6.09
C ARG A 315 -14.39 -23.34 5.75
N VAL A 316 -14.85 -22.11 5.59
CA VAL A 316 -13.99 -20.93 5.42
C VAL A 316 -14.09 -20.08 6.67
N ILE A 317 -12.95 -19.82 7.30
CA ILE A 317 -12.82 -19.03 8.53
C ILE A 317 -12.11 -17.74 8.12
N VAL A 318 -12.81 -16.63 8.18
CA VAL A 318 -12.24 -15.30 7.95
C VAL A 318 -11.91 -14.69 9.30
N GLU A 319 -10.67 -14.25 9.47
CA GLU A 319 -10.23 -13.58 10.68
C GLU A 319 -10.76 -12.14 10.71
N ASP A 320 -11.35 -11.76 11.82
CA ASP A 320 -11.92 -10.42 12.02
C ASP A 320 -10.83 -9.37 12.35
N ILE A 321 -9.66 -9.83 12.87
CA ILE A 321 -8.55 -8.96 13.25
C ILE A 321 -7.58 -8.89 12.07
N PRO A 322 -7.23 -7.67 11.60
CA PRO A 322 -6.27 -7.52 10.52
C PRO A 322 -4.88 -8.06 10.91
N LEU A 323 -4.12 -8.52 9.91
CA LEU A 323 -2.71 -8.88 10.07
C LEU A 323 -1.93 -7.59 10.38
N GLU A 324 -1.64 -7.38 11.66
CA GLU A 324 -0.88 -6.23 12.14
C GLU A 324 0.18 -6.72 13.13
N GLY A 325 1.40 -6.18 13.03
CA GLY A 325 2.54 -6.57 13.84
C GLY A 325 3.64 -7.26 13.07
N ASP A 326 4.55 -7.93 13.78
CA ASP A 326 5.73 -8.55 13.19
C ASP A 326 5.38 -9.76 12.32
N ALA A 327 5.83 -9.74 11.07
CA ALA A 327 5.50 -10.75 10.05
C ALA A 327 5.97 -12.17 10.43
N ALA A 328 7.15 -12.30 11.05
CA ALA A 328 7.67 -13.60 11.46
C ALA A 328 6.85 -14.19 12.62
N THR A 329 6.50 -13.34 13.60
CA THR A 329 5.65 -13.73 14.74
C THR A 329 4.26 -14.16 14.28
N LEU A 330 3.66 -13.42 13.33
CA LEU A 330 2.37 -13.78 12.76
C LEU A 330 2.44 -15.08 11.96
N GLY A 331 3.52 -15.30 11.19
CA GLY A 331 3.72 -16.54 10.45
C GLY A 331 3.72 -17.77 11.35
N ASP A 332 4.48 -17.72 12.45
CA ASP A 332 4.51 -18.79 13.45
C ASP A 332 3.13 -19.01 14.10
N LEU A 333 2.46 -17.94 14.53
CA LEU A 333 1.12 -17.99 15.13
C LEU A 333 0.10 -18.64 14.20
N PHE A 334 0.06 -18.23 12.93
CA PHE A 334 -0.91 -18.75 11.96
C PHE A 334 -0.62 -20.22 11.60
N ALA A 335 0.66 -20.63 11.54
CA ALA A 335 1.04 -22.03 11.38
C ALA A 335 0.53 -22.90 12.55
N GLN A 336 0.72 -22.45 13.80
CA GLN A 336 0.21 -23.15 14.99
C GLN A 336 -1.31 -23.27 14.99
N ARG A 337 -2.03 -22.18 14.62
CA ARG A 337 -3.51 -22.19 14.50
C ARG A 337 -3.98 -23.17 13.43
N ALA A 338 -3.28 -23.22 12.29
CA ALA A 338 -3.60 -24.14 11.19
C ALA A 338 -3.41 -25.61 11.61
N VAL A 339 -2.32 -25.93 12.33
CA VAL A 339 -2.09 -27.27 12.88
C VAL A 339 -3.18 -27.62 13.91
N HIS A 340 -3.57 -26.66 14.76
CA HIS A 340 -4.68 -26.89 15.69
C HIS A 340 -6.00 -27.17 14.94
N LEU A 341 -6.30 -26.39 13.90
CA LEU A 341 -7.49 -26.60 13.05
C LEU A 341 -7.45 -27.99 12.39
N ALA A 342 -6.29 -28.43 11.90
CA ALA A 342 -6.12 -29.75 11.27
C ALA A 342 -6.49 -30.91 12.20
N ARG A 343 -6.30 -30.75 13.52
CA ARG A 343 -6.67 -31.77 14.51
C ARG A 343 -8.18 -31.90 14.71
N THR A 344 -8.96 -30.86 14.32
CA THR A 344 -10.42 -30.82 14.48
C THR A 344 -11.18 -31.32 13.25
N LEU A 345 -10.48 -31.53 12.13
CA LEU A 345 -11.10 -31.95 10.87
C LEU A 345 -11.21 -33.46 10.80
N ALA A 346 -12.34 -33.98 10.33
CA ALA A 346 -12.51 -35.38 10.01
C ALA A 346 -11.71 -35.76 8.72
N PRO A 347 -11.39 -37.06 8.55
CA PRO A 347 -10.70 -37.49 7.32
C PRO A 347 -11.47 -37.10 6.06
N GLY A 348 -10.77 -36.42 5.13
CA GLY A 348 -11.35 -35.92 3.88
C GLY A 348 -12.01 -34.56 3.97
N GLU A 349 -12.21 -34.00 5.16
CA GLU A 349 -12.67 -32.60 5.29
C GLU A 349 -11.57 -31.62 4.91
N ARG A 350 -11.99 -30.44 4.42
CA ARG A 350 -11.11 -29.32 4.13
C ARG A 350 -11.65 -28.06 4.79
N ALA A 351 -10.72 -27.24 5.29
CA ALA A 351 -11.01 -25.90 5.79
C ALA A 351 -10.01 -24.91 5.20
N LEU A 352 -10.43 -23.66 5.12
CA LEU A 352 -9.56 -22.54 4.74
C LEU A 352 -9.62 -21.48 5.84
N LEU A 353 -8.45 -21.08 6.36
CA LEU A 353 -8.29 -19.92 7.22
C LEU A 353 -7.83 -18.75 6.34
N VAL A 354 -8.51 -17.62 6.41
CA VAL A 354 -8.25 -16.44 5.59
C VAL A 354 -8.04 -15.23 6.49
N ALA A 355 -7.01 -14.45 6.20
CA ALA A 355 -6.73 -13.18 6.87
C ALA A 355 -6.22 -12.14 5.87
N GLY A 356 -6.32 -10.87 6.23
CA GLY A 356 -5.76 -9.77 5.45
C GLY A 356 -5.26 -8.65 6.34
N GLY A 357 -4.37 -7.82 5.82
CA GLY A 357 -3.78 -6.68 6.53
C GLY A 357 -2.40 -6.33 6.02
N GLU A 358 -1.60 -5.70 6.85
CA GLU A 358 -0.25 -5.22 6.50
C GLU A 358 0.74 -5.47 7.63
N PRO A 359 1.32 -6.69 7.74
CA PRO A 359 2.37 -6.94 8.72
C PRO A 359 3.63 -6.13 8.42
N VAL A 360 4.50 -5.99 9.42
CA VAL A 360 5.77 -5.27 9.30
C VAL A 360 6.95 -6.21 9.55
N VAL A 361 8.13 -5.84 9.07
CA VAL A 361 9.37 -6.58 9.36
C VAL A 361 10.24 -5.76 10.30
N HIS A 362 10.51 -6.30 11.49
CA HIS A 362 11.38 -5.70 12.51
C HIS A 362 12.73 -6.40 12.53
N LEU A 363 13.60 -6.14 11.56
CA LEU A 363 14.92 -6.79 11.47
C LEU A 363 15.75 -6.60 12.76
N ARG A 364 15.70 -5.42 13.40
CA ARG A 364 16.43 -5.18 14.68
C ARG A 364 15.94 -6.05 15.83
N ASP A 365 14.63 -6.27 15.94
CA ASP A 365 14.05 -7.12 16.98
C ASP A 365 14.35 -8.59 16.73
N THR A 366 14.47 -8.96 15.47
CA THR A 366 14.85 -10.30 15.03
C THR A 366 16.31 -10.59 15.38
N ILE A 367 17.21 -9.61 15.19
CA ILE A 367 18.62 -9.67 15.60
C ILE A 367 18.74 -9.79 17.14
N ALA A 368 18.00 -8.98 17.89
CA ALA A 368 18.01 -9.02 19.33
C ALA A 368 17.56 -10.38 19.89
N ARG A 369 16.59 -11.03 19.25
CA ARG A 369 16.15 -12.41 19.58
C ARG A 369 17.21 -13.46 19.26
N ALA A 370 17.92 -13.34 18.13
CA ALA A 370 19.03 -14.22 17.78
C ALA A 370 20.17 -14.12 18.79
N MET A 371 20.53 -12.90 19.22
CA MET A 371 21.52 -12.67 20.28
C MET A 371 21.12 -13.31 21.63
N GLN A 372 19.85 -13.23 22.00
CA GLN A 372 19.32 -13.86 23.22
C GLN A 372 19.30 -15.40 23.15
N ALA A 373 19.20 -15.96 21.92
CA ALA A 373 19.26 -17.40 21.68
C ALA A 373 20.70 -17.96 21.67
N GLY A 374 21.73 -17.10 21.78
CA GLY A 374 23.13 -17.51 21.81
C GLY A 374 23.78 -17.70 20.43
N ASP A 375 23.16 -17.16 19.38
CA ASP A 375 23.64 -17.25 18.00
C ASP A 375 24.35 -15.95 17.59
N GLU A 376 25.55 -15.74 18.19
CA GLU A 376 26.33 -14.51 18.03
C GLU A 376 26.82 -14.27 16.59
N ASP A 377 27.06 -15.35 15.81
CA ASP A 377 27.55 -15.22 14.45
C ASP A 377 26.46 -14.77 13.49
N ASP A 378 25.25 -15.30 13.63
CA ASP A 378 24.09 -14.87 12.82
C ASP A 378 23.63 -13.46 13.18
N ALA A 379 23.76 -13.04 14.47
CA ALA A 379 23.47 -11.69 14.90
C ALA A 379 24.45 -10.64 14.33
N ARG A 380 25.76 -10.94 14.25
CA ARG A 380 26.77 -10.07 13.65
C ARG A 380 26.59 -9.89 12.14
N ILE A 381 26.15 -10.95 11.44
CA ILE A 381 25.90 -10.90 9.99
C ILE A 381 24.64 -10.06 9.71
N ALA A 382 23.60 -10.20 10.54
CA ALA A 382 22.40 -9.41 10.43
C ALA A 382 22.66 -7.93 10.72
N GLU A 383 23.53 -7.62 11.69
CA GLU A 383 23.94 -6.25 12.03
C GLU A 383 24.76 -5.61 10.89
N ALA A 384 25.65 -6.36 10.25
CA ALA A 384 26.41 -5.92 9.08
C ALA A 384 25.51 -5.63 7.86
N ALA A 385 24.43 -6.38 7.69
CA ALA A 385 23.44 -6.15 6.61
C ALA A 385 22.57 -4.90 6.81
N LEU A 386 22.53 -4.33 8.01
CA LEU A 386 21.80 -3.10 8.34
C LEU A 386 22.63 -1.82 8.18
N LEU A 387 23.94 -1.91 7.93
CA LEU A 387 24.76 -0.73 7.65
C LEU A 387 24.45 -0.23 6.24
N PRO A 388 24.27 1.10 6.04
CA PRO A 388 24.05 1.66 4.72
C PRO A 388 25.29 1.35 3.85
N SER A 389 25.10 0.54 2.81
CA SER A 389 26.09 0.37 1.76
C SER A 389 26.24 1.69 1.02
N GLY A 390 27.42 2.29 1.09
CA GLY A 390 27.79 3.45 0.29
C GLY A 390 27.60 3.15 -1.21
N ASP A 391 27.19 4.17 -1.95
CA ASP A 391 26.91 4.18 -3.38
C ASP A 391 27.78 3.21 -4.19
N GLU A 392 27.17 2.13 -4.72
CA GLU A 392 27.72 1.45 -5.88
C GLU A 392 26.61 1.05 -6.85
N GLN A 393 26.81 1.47 -8.09
CA GLN A 393 25.95 1.30 -9.24
C GLN A 393 25.71 -0.18 -9.57
N LEU A 394 24.45 -0.52 -9.79
CA LEU A 394 23.99 -1.80 -10.33
C LEU A 394 24.56 -2.07 -11.72
N THR A 395 25.65 -2.80 -11.80
CA THR A 395 26.10 -3.45 -13.03
C THR A 395 25.92 -4.97 -12.88
N GLY A 396 25.08 -5.53 -13.77
CA GLY A 396 24.79 -6.96 -13.80
C GLY A 396 26.04 -7.80 -14.05
N LYS A 397 26.40 -8.63 -13.05
CA LYS A 397 27.30 -9.77 -13.21
C LYS A 397 26.63 -11.01 -12.64
N ALA A 398 26.66 -12.08 -13.44
CA ALA A 398 26.21 -13.40 -13.03
C ALA A 398 27.00 -13.87 -11.79
N LEU A 399 26.27 -14.23 -10.73
CA LEU A 399 26.83 -14.68 -9.46
C LEU A 399 27.33 -16.12 -9.57
N SER A 400 28.55 -16.36 -9.12
CA SER A 400 29.11 -17.70 -8.92
C SER A 400 28.58 -18.32 -7.61
N PRO A 401 28.51 -19.68 -7.48
CA PRO A 401 27.79 -20.37 -6.40
C PRO A 401 28.39 -20.30 -4.99
N GLN A 402 29.37 -19.43 -4.73
CA GLN A 402 30.12 -19.40 -3.46
C GLN A 402 30.20 -18.01 -2.78
N ALA A 403 29.33 -17.08 -3.13
CA ALA A 403 29.27 -15.80 -2.43
C ALA A 403 28.78 -15.98 -0.98
N SER A 404 29.47 -15.41 -0.01
CA SER A 404 29.01 -15.37 1.38
C SER A 404 27.77 -14.50 1.48
N SER A 405 26.81 -14.83 2.34
CA SER A 405 25.52 -14.12 2.51
C SER A 405 25.63 -12.64 2.86
N ALA A 406 26.82 -12.14 3.21
CA ALA A 406 27.09 -10.73 3.49
C ALA A 406 27.18 -9.86 2.21
N ASP A 407 27.39 -10.45 1.04
CA ASP A 407 27.54 -9.75 -0.23
C ASP A 407 26.25 -9.79 -1.09
N GLU A 408 25.21 -10.50 -0.64
CA GLU A 408 23.92 -10.55 -1.35
C GLU A 408 23.08 -9.31 -1.00
N PRO A 409 22.49 -8.62 -1.99
CA PRO A 409 21.59 -7.51 -1.69
C PRO A 409 20.37 -8.00 -0.91
N LEU A 410 19.86 -7.21 0.05
CA LEU A 410 18.67 -7.54 0.82
C LEU A 410 17.51 -7.89 -0.15
N ARG A 411 17.02 -9.12 -0.04
CA ARG A 411 16.01 -9.64 -0.98
C ARG A 411 14.97 -10.48 -0.26
N GLY A 412 13.88 -9.84 0.09
CA GLY A 412 12.75 -10.41 0.80
C GLY A 412 11.70 -9.33 1.07
N GLY A 413 10.50 -9.76 1.39
CA GLY A 413 9.41 -8.88 1.78
C GLY A 413 8.66 -9.46 2.98
N ARG A 414 7.71 -8.70 3.50
CA ARG A 414 6.98 -9.08 4.72
C ARG A 414 6.18 -10.38 4.59
N MET A 415 5.60 -10.63 3.40
CA MET A 415 4.86 -11.86 3.18
C MET A 415 5.77 -13.07 2.95
N GLN A 416 6.96 -12.86 2.39
CA GLN A 416 8.00 -13.88 2.30
C GLN A 416 8.58 -14.20 3.68
N VAL A 417 8.78 -13.19 4.56
CA VAL A 417 9.15 -13.39 5.97
C VAL A 417 8.08 -14.18 6.71
N PHE A 418 6.80 -13.81 6.56
CA PHE A 418 5.67 -14.55 7.11
C PHE A 418 5.68 -16.02 6.66
N ALA A 419 5.85 -16.25 5.35
CA ALA A 419 5.84 -17.60 4.77
C ALA A 419 6.99 -18.47 5.28
N VAL A 420 8.22 -17.93 5.34
CA VAL A 420 9.38 -18.69 5.86
C VAL A 420 9.19 -19.02 7.32
N ALA A 421 8.77 -18.08 8.16
CA ALA A 421 8.50 -18.32 9.57
C ALA A 421 7.41 -19.40 9.76
N ALA A 422 6.30 -19.31 9.01
CA ALA A 422 5.24 -20.31 9.05
C ALA A 422 5.73 -21.69 8.64
N SER A 423 6.54 -21.79 7.58
CA SER A 423 7.05 -23.08 7.12
C SER A 423 8.03 -23.73 8.10
N LEU A 424 8.87 -22.94 8.77
CA LEU A 424 9.76 -23.41 9.85
C LEU A 424 8.95 -23.91 11.05
N ALA A 425 7.89 -23.20 11.45
CA ALA A 425 7.01 -23.64 12.52
C ALA A 425 6.28 -24.96 12.21
N LEU A 426 5.82 -25.13 10.96
CA LEU A 426 5.24 -26.39 10.47
C LEU A 426 6.27 -27.54 10.47
N GLU A 427 7.50 -27.31 9.98
CA GLU A 427 8.57 -28.30 10.02
C GLU A 427 8.90 -28.72 11.45
N GLN A 428 9.02 -27.77 12.38
CA GLN A 428 9.28 -28.04 13.79
C GLN A 428 8.15 -28.84 14.44
N ALA A 429 6.88 -28.53 14.12
CA ALA A 429 5.75 -29.31 14.60
C ALA A 429 5.79 -30.74 14.08
N ALA A 430 6.10 -30.93 12.79
CA ALA A 430 6.26 -32.26 12.18
C ALA A 430 7.42 -33.04 12.82
N ALA A 431 8.57 -32.40 13.08
CA ALA A 431 9.73 -32.98 13.75
C ALA A 431 9.42 -33.44 15.19
N ARG A 432 8.52 -32.74 15.89
CA ARG A 432 7.98 -33.15 17.21
C ARG A 432 6.93 -34.28 17.14
N GLY A 433 6.68 -34.83 15.94
CA GLY A 433 5.76 -35.96 15.73
C GLY A 433 4.30 -35.53 15.44
N ASP A 434 4.04 -34.25 15.26
CA ASP A 434 2.70 -33.78 14.89
C ASP A 434 2.45 -33.93 13.39
N ARG A 435 1.84 -35.08 13.02
CA ARG A 435 1.51 -35.39 11.62
C ARG A 435 0.56 -34.39 10.95
N HIS A 436 -0.18 -33.59 11.74
CA HIS A 436 -1.12 -32.63 11.19
C HIS A 436 -0.44 -31.44 10.52
N ALA A 437 0.82 -31.16 10.85
CA ALA A 437 1.62 -30.14 10.17
C ALA A 437 1.77 -30.40 8.66
N TRP A 438 1.80 -31.69 8.24
CA TRP A 438 1.87 -32.08 6.83
C TRP A 438 0.57 -31.87 6.04
N ARG A 439 -0.52 -31.51 6.72
CA ARG A 439 -1.85 -31.28 6.15
C ARG A 439 -2.14 -29.81 5.92
N VAL A 440 -1.16 -28.95 6.14
CA VAL A 440 -1.25 -27.49 6.04
C VAL A 440 -0.47 -27.01 4.82
N VAL A 441 -1.13 -26.23 3.97
CA VAL A 441 -0.50 -25.48 2.87
C VAL A 441 -0.91 -24.01 3.00
N LEU A 442 0.05 -23.11 3.01
CA LEU A 442 -0.15 -21.70 3.30
C LEU A 442 0.27 -20.83 2.13
N LEU A 443 -0.58 -19.91 1.72
CA LEU A 443 -0.28 -18.78 0.86
C LEU A 443 -0.18 -17.51 1.71
N ALA A 444 0.88 -16.73 1.49
CA ALA A 444 1.03 -15.39 2.01
C ALA A 444 1.52 -14.48 0.89
N ALA A 445 0.75 -13.46 0.51
CA ALA A 445 1.07 -12.64 -0.65
C ALA A 445 0.45 -11.23 -0.61
N GLY A 446 1.17 -10.27 -1.19
CA GLY A 446 0.66 -8.94 -1.50
C GLY A 446 -0.34 -8.96 -2.66
N THR A 447 -1.35 -8.12 -2.58
CA THR A 447 -2.35 -7.97 -3.66
C THR A 447 -1.82 -7.20 -4.86
N ASP A 448 -0.75 -6.40 -4.70
CA ASP A 448 -0.13 -5.62 -5.79
C ASP A 448 0.82 -6.45 -6.70
N GLY A 449 1.06 -7.71 -6.32
CA GLY A 449 1.91 -8.63 -7.08
C GLY A 449 3.39 -8.46 -6.78
N ARG A 450 3.76 -7.71 -5.76
CA ARG A 450 5.13 -7.48 -5.31
C ARG A 450 5.23 -7.51 -3.79
N ASP A 451 6.26 -8.18 -3.27
CA ASP A 451 6.55 -8.24 -1.85
C ASP A 451 8.01 -7.80 -1.60
N GLY A 452 8.19 -6.59 -1.05
CA GLY A 452 9.48 -5.96 -0.90
C GLY A 452 10.20 -5.69 -2.23
N PRO A 453 11.54 -5.63 -2.27
CA PRO A 453 12.33 -5.39 -3.48
C PRO A 453 12.50 -6.68 -4.31
N THR A 454 11.42 -7.44 -4.55
CA THR A 454 11.45 -8.73 -5.25
C THR A 454 10.51 -8.79 -6.45
N ASP A 455 10.62 -9.86 -7.24
CA ASP A 455 9.78 -10.17 -8.41
C ASP A 455 8.58 -11.07 -8.06
N ALA A 456 8.37 -11.34 -6.77
CA ALA A 456 7.32 -12.21 -6.27
C ALA A 456 6.28 -11.43 -5.45
N ALA A 457 5.02 -11.83 -5.53
CA ALA A 457 3.93 -11.34 -4.69
C ALA A 457 4.02 -11.86 -3.25
N GLY A 458 4.73 -12.96 -3.06
CA GLY A 458 4.85 -13.68 -1.80
C GLY A 458 5.22 -15.15 -2.04
N ALA A 459 4.65 -16.05 -1.26
CA ALA A 459 4.97 -17.48 -1.37
C ALA A 459 3.80 -18.41 -1.02
N ILE A 460 3.92 -19.67 -1.51
CA ILE A 460 3.06 -20.79 -1.10
C ILE A 460 3.96 -21.86 -0.48
N VAL A 461 3.75 -22.15 0.80
CA VAL A 461 4.65 -22.97 1.61
C VAL A 461 3.90 -24.08 2.36
N ASP A 462 4.66 -25.09 2.75
CA ASP A 462 4.27 -26.19 3.67
C ASP A 462 5.45 -26.61 4.56
N ALA A 463 5.29 -27.67 5.32
CA ALA A 463 6.33 -28.20 6.21
C ALA A 463 7.58 -28.72 5.48
N ALA A 464 7.55 -28.96 4.15
CA ALA A 464 8.67 -29.48 3.39
C ALA A 464 9.60 -28.37 2.85
N VAL A 465 9.13 -27.12 2.75
CA VAL A 465 9.86 -26.01 2.14
C VAL A 465 11.23 -25.77 2.77
N PRO A 466 11.40 -25.74 4.12
CA PRO A 466 12.73 -25.52 4.72
C PRO A 466 13.73 -26.63 4.35
N ALA A 467 13.30 -27.89 4.41
CA ALA A 467 14.16 -29.02 4.03
C ALA A 467 14.56 -28.98 2.54
N LEU A 468 13.67 -28.51 1.65
CA LEU A 468 13.99 -28.32 0.23
C LEU A 468 15.02 -27.20 0.05
N ALA A 469 14.84 -26.06 0.68
CA ALA A 469 15.80 -24.96 0.63
C ALA A 469 17.20 -25.40 1.10
N ARG A 470 17.28 -26.17 2.20
CA ARG A 470 18.57 -26.70 2.71
C ARG A 470 19.24 -27.66 1.73
N ARG A 471 18.48 -28.48 0.98
CA ARG A 471 19.03 -29.34 -0.09
C ARG A 471 19.70 -28.55 -1.21
N HIS A 472 19.27 -27.31 -1.42
CA HIS A 472 19.84 -26.38 -2.38
C HIS A 472 20.83 -25.38 -1.74
N GLY A 473 21.37 -25.70 -0.55
CA GLY A 473 22.43 -24.94 0.10
C GLY A 473 21.99 -23.67 0.83
N ARG A 474 20.69 -23.48 1.03
CA ARG A 474 20.17 -22.34 1.83
C ARG A 474 19.98 -22.73 3.30
N VAL A 475 19.96 -21.73 4.17
CA VAL A 475 19.66 -21.89 5.60
C VAL A 475 18.47 -20.98 5.92
N PRO A 476 17.22 -21.51 5.86
CA PRO A 476 16.01 -20.70 5.99
C PRO A 476 15.93 -19.91 7.30
N GLU A 477 16.45 -20.43 8.39
CA GLU A 477 16.55 -19.77 9.69
C GLU A 477 17.38 -18.49 9.58
N ARG A 478 18.54 -18.58 8.93
CA ARG A 478 19.42 -17.45 8.71
C ARG A 478 18.83 -16.45 7.73
N ASP A 479 18.25 -16.91 6.62
CA ASP A 479 17.60 -16.05 5.63
C ASP A 479 16.42 -15.29 6.26
N LEU A 480 15.71 -15.89 7.24
CA LEU A 480 14.66 -15.23 8.01
C LEU A 480 15.22 -14.10 8.88
N LEU A 481 16.33 -14.35 9.59
CA LEU A 481 16.98 -13.38 10.48
C LEU A 481 17.55 -12.19 9.71
N THR A 482 18.08 -12.41 8.52
CA THR A 482 18.74 -11.39 7.70
C THR A 482 17.83 -10.72 6.69
N GLY A 483 16.55 -11.14 6.58
CA GLY A 483 15.60 -10.61 5.59
C GLY A 483 15.84 -11.10 4.15
N HIS A 484 16.69 -12.13 3.95
CA HIS A 484 16.99 -12.72 2.63
C HIS A 484 16.04 -13.86 2.24
N THR A 485 14.80 -13.81 2.71
CA THR A 485 13.80 -14.88 2.60
C THR A 485 13.49 -15.31 1.16
N TRP A 486 13.65 -14.39 0.20
CA TRP A 486 13.47 -14.70 -1.22
C TRP A 486 14.35 -15.88 -1.69
N PHE A 487 15.60 -15.94 -1.26
CA PHE A 487 16.53 -16.99 -1.71
C PHE A 487 16.13 -18.38 -1.23
N SER A 488 15.71 -18.52 0.02
CA SER A 488 15.19 -19.80 0.53
C SER A 488 13.93 -20.24 -0.18
N LEU A 489 13.01 -19.30 -0.45
CA LEU A 489 11.75 -19.59 -1.14
C LEU A 489 11.96 -19.92 -2.62
N ASP A 490 12.89 -19.23 -3.29
CA ASP A 490 13.28 -19.50 -4.68
C ASP A 490 13.91 -20.87 -4.82
N ALA A 491 14.87 -21.19 -3.95
CA ALA A 491 15.53 -22.49 -3.92
C ALA A 491 14.57 -23.67 -3.69
N ALA A 492 13.45 -23.44 -3.00
CA ALA A 492 12.41 -24.43 -2.75
C ALA A 492 11.27 -24.41 -3.79
N ASP A 493 11.34 -23.58 -4.83
CA ASP A 493 10.26 -23.34 -5.80
C ASP A 493 8.94 -22.95 -5.11
N ALA A 494 9.02 -22.14 -4.05
CA ALA A 494 7.88 -21.75 -3.22
C ALA A 494 7.32 -20.35 -3.53
N LEU A 495 8.04 -19.53 -4.30
CA LEU A 495 7.63 -18.17 -4.64
C LEU A 495 6.35 -18.13 -5.48
N LEU A 496 5.48 -17.18 -5.19
CA LEU A 496 4.33 -16.82 -6.01
C LEU A 496 4.69 -15.61 -6.88
N ARG A 497 4.85 -15.81 -8.17
CA ARG A 497 5.16 -14.77 -9.15
C ARG A 497 3.94 -14.49 -10.00
N THR A 498 3.30 -13.34 -9.80
CA THR A 498 2.11 -12.92 -10.54
C THR A 498 2.41 -11.81 -11.54
N GLY A 499 3.53 -11.12 -11.37
CA GLY A 499 3.73 -9.80 -11.94
C GLY A 499 2.83 -8.73 -11.30
N PRO A 500 2.93 -7.47 -11.74
CA PRO A 500 2.07 -6.39 -11.27
C PRO A 500 0.59 -6.69 -11.53
N THR A 501 -0.26 -6.52 -10.52
CA THR A 501 -1.69 -6.82 -10.60
C THR A 501 -2.56 -5.60 -10.94
N GLY A 502 -1.99 -4.41 -10.84
CA GLY A 502 -2.70 -3.15 -11.04
C GLY A 502 -3.56 -2.70 -9.86
N THR A 503 -3.66 -3.48 -8.78
CA THR A 503 -4.31 -3.08 -7.52
C THR A 503 -3.33 -3.07 -6.35
N ASN A 504 -3.67 -2.40 -5.26
CA ASN A 504 -3.01 -2.55 -3.96
C ASN A 504 -4.05 -2.29 -2.86
N VAL A 505 -4.39 -3.37 -2.18
CA VAL A 505 -5.23 -3.35 -0.97
C VAL A 505 -4.57 -4.17 0.14
N MET A 506 -3.26 -3.97 0.32
CA MET A 506 -2.43 -4.68 1.30
C MET A 506 -2.29 -6.19 0.99
N ASP A 507 -2.10 -7.02 1.99
CA ASP A 507 -1.73 -8.43 1.88
C ASP A 507 -2.89 -9.35 2.23
N VAL A 508 -2.80 -10.58 1.74
CA VAL A 508 -3.73 -11.66 2.06
C VAL A 508 -2.98 -12.93 2.44
N VAL A 509 -3.54 -13.65 3.38
CA VAL A 509 -3.11 -14.99 3.79
C VAL A 509 -4.26 -15.96 3.58
N ALA A 510 -3.97 -17.12 3.00
CA ALA A 510 -4.92 -18.20 2.84
C ALA A 510 -4.25 -19.52 3.24
N ILE A 511 -4.80 -20.22 4.23
CA ILE A 511 -4.23 -21.45 4.75
C ILE A 511 -5.21 -22.60 4.54
N LEU A 512 -4.86 -23.45 3.60
CA LEU A 512 -5.61 -24.68 3.31
C LEU A 512 -5.22 -25.76 4.30
N VAL A 513 -6.21 -26.31 4.98
CA VAL A 513 -6.06 -27.38 5.96
C VAL A 513 -6.89 -28.57 5.52
N SER A 514 -6.28 -29.74 5.52
CA SER A 514 -6.95 -31.00 5.16
C SER A 514 -7.09 -31.91 6.39
N GLY A 515 -8.23 -32.62 6.51
CA GLY A 515 -8.48 -33.59 7.55
C GLY A 515 -7.90 -34.99 7.31
#